data_4a2b3552a733541482be7558852f4cd8
#
_entry.id   4a2b3552a733541482be7558852f4cd8
#
_cell.length_a   1.000
_cell.length_b   1.000
_cell.length_c   1.000
_cell.angle_alpha   90.00
_cell.angle_beta   90.00
_cell.angle_gamma   90.00
#
_symmetry.space_group_name_H-M   'P 1'
#
loop_
_entity.id
_entity.type
_entity.pdbx_description
1 polymer ?
#
loop_
_entity_poly.entity_id
_entity_poly.type
_entity_poly.pdbx_seq_one_letter_code
_entity_poly.pdbx_strand_id
1 'polypeptide(L)'
;MKQEQYKPYKHHEQVIILVVVLNHLMQNVELKNISSTMHDLLCYFNEKHFEIADEINQSGKLEDECRERIIRIAKEFLQGR
;
A
#
# COMPACT_ATOMS: atom_id res chain seq x y z
N MET A 1 23.07 7.30 13.21
CA MET A 1 22.66 7.20 13.27
C MET A 1 21.73 6.78 13.39
N LYS A 2 21.18 6.49 13.65
CA LYS A 2 20.26 6.34 13.95
C LYS A 2 19.22 6.54 13.09
N GLN A 3 19.18 7.03 12.08
CA GLN A 3 18.25 7.34 11.10
C GLN A 3 17.61 6.17 10.47
N GLU A 4 18.21 5.01 10.47
CA GLU A 4 17.63 3.83 9.91
C GLU A 4 16.34 3.47 10.56
N GLN A 5 16.18 3.82 11.81
CA GLN A 5 14.98 3.51 12.52
C GLN A 5 13.80 4.29 12.00
N TYR A 6 14.07 5.44 11.43
CA TYR A 6 13.04 6.31 10.95
C TYR A 6 12.99 6.35 9.45
N LYS A 7 13.45 5.29 8.83
CA LYS A 7 13.43 5.23 7.40
C LYS A 7 12.02 5.44 6.89
N PRO A 8 11.75 6.49 6.16
CA PRO A 8 10.39 6.73 5.69
C PRO A 8 10.02 5.73 4.62
N TYR A 9 8.74 5.50 4.49
CA TYR A 9 8.26 4.68 3.40
C TYR A 9 8.55 5.38 2.09
N LYS A 10 8.71 4.61 1.04
CA LYS A 10 8.88 5.19 -0.28
C LYS A 10 7.59 5.86 -0.69
N HIS A 11 7.69 6.76 -1.68
CA HIS A 11 6.53 7.52 -2.10
C HIS A 11 5.35 6.64 -2.46
N HIS A 12 5.58 5.62 -3.26
CA HIS A 12 4.49 4.75 -3.67
C HIS A 12 3.89 3.98 -2.50
N GLU A 13 4.72 3.66 -1.51
CA GLU A 13 4.24 2.96 -0.34
C GLU A 13 3.33 3.86 0.48
N GLN A 14 3.69 5.12 0.62
CA GLN A 14 2.87 6.08 1.34
C GLN A 14 1.52 6.25 0.67
N VAL A 15 1.52 6.31 -0.65
CA VAL A 15 0.28 6.47 -1.41
C VAL A 15 -0.61 5.26 -1.21
N ILE A 16 -0.05 4.06 -1.29
CA ILE A 16 -0.82 2.84 -1.10
C ILE A 16 -1.44 2.79 0.29
N ILE A 17 -0.64 3.12 1.30
CA ILE A 17 -1.13 3.11 2.68
C ILE A 17 -2.28 4.10 2.82
N LEU A 18 -2.12 5.28 2.27
CA LEU A 18 -3.14 6.30 2.36
C LEU A 18 -4.43 5.85 1.71
N VAL A 19 -4.34 5.28 0.52
CA VAL A 19 -5.51 4.80 -0.19
C VAL A 19 -6.23 3.73 0.62
N VAL A 20 -5.48 2.79 1.17
CA VAL A 20 -6.05 1.69 1.93
C VAL A 20 -6.75 2.22 3.18
N VAL A 21 -6.12 3.15 3.88
CA VAL A 21 -6.70 3.71 5.09
C VAL A 21 -7.95 4.54 4.80
N LEU A 22 -7.87 5.39 3.78
CA LEU A 22 -8.99 6.27 3.45
C LEU A 22 -10.21 5.50 2.98
N ASN A 23 -10.01 4.34 2.40
CA ASN A 23 -11.11 3.53 1.91
C ASN A 23 -11.52 2.44 2.88
N HIS A 24 -10.97 2.50 4.10
CA HIS A 24 -11.35 1.57 5.17
C HIS A 24 -11.17 0.11 4.78
N LEU A 25 -10.15 -0.17 3.99
CA LEU A 25 -9.91 -1.54 3.54
C LEU A 25 -9.43 -2.43 4.67
N MET A 26 -8.85 -1.82 5.71
CA MET A 26 -8.38 -2.56 6.87
C MET A 26 -9.43 -2.66 7.98
N GLN A 27 -10.66 -2.30 7.68
CA GLN A 27 -11.71 -2.27 8.67
C GLN A 27 -11.94 -3.61 9.35
N ASN A 28 -11.79 -4.68 8.60
CA ASN A 28 -12.00 -6.02 9.13
C ASN A 28 -10.73 -6.65 9.69
N VAL A 29 -9.64 -5.90 9.71
CA VAL A 29 -8.37 -6.40 10.21
C VAL A 29 -8.19 -5.95 11.65
N GLU A 30 -7.77 -6.86 12.52
CA GLU A 30 -7.54 -6.49 13.91
C GLU A 30 -6.41 -5.47 14.03
N LEU A 31 -6.54 -4.59 15.01
CA LEU A 31 -5.54 -3.54 15.20
C LEU A 31 -4.13 -4.08 15.31
N LYS A 32 -3.97 -5.18 16.03
CA LYS A 32 -2.64 -5.74 16.21
C LYS A 32 -2.08 -6.35 14.95
N ASN A 33 -2.95 -6.63 13.97
CA ASN A 33 -2.51 -7.23 12.72
C ASN A 33 -2.38 -6.23 11.59
N ILE A 34 -2.82 -5.00 11.81
CA ILE A 34 -2.79 -4.01 10.74
C ILE A 34 -1.39 -3.76 10.23
N SER A 35 -0.42 -3.59 11.13
CA SER A 35 0.96 -3.34 10.71
C SER A 35 1.51 -4.48 9.88
N SER A 36 1.32 -5.70 10.32
CA SER A 36 1.81 -6.86 9.58
C SER A 36 1.11 -6.98 8.25
N THR A 37 -0.20 -6.80 8.24
CA THR A 37 -0.97 -6.91 7.01
C THR A 37 -0.55 -5.81 6.03
N MET A 38 -0.36 -4.60 6.52
CA MET A 38 0.06 -3.51 5.67
C MET A 38 1.44 -3.80 5.06
N HIS A 39 2.33 -4.32 5.87
CA HIS A 39 3.66 -4.67 5.38
C HIS A 39 3.57 -5.73 4.28
N ASP A 40 2.76 -6.76 4.51
CA ASP A 40 2.57 -7.81 3.53
C ASP A 40 1.97 -7.25 2.25
N LEU A 41 1.02 -6.35 2.37
CA LEU A 41 0.39 -5.73 1.22
C LEU A 41 1.40 -4.92 0.41
N LEU A 42 2.24 -4.17 1.08
CA LEU A 42 3.26 -3.39 0.40
C LEU A 42 4.24 -4.30 -0.32
N CYS A 43 4.63 -5.39 0.29
CA CYS A 43 5.50 -6.36 -0.34
C CYS A 43 4.83 -6.97 -1.57
N TYR A 44 3.54 -7.25 -1.44
CA TYR A 44 2.79 -7.81 -2.55
C TYR A 44 2.79 -6.85 -3.74
N PHE A 45 2.56 -5.57 -3.48
CA PHE A 45 2.60 -4.57 -4.54
C PHE A 45 4.00 -4.48 -5.16
N ASN A 46 5.02 -4.54 -4.34
CA ASN A 46 6.38 -4.42 -4.85
C ASN A 46 6.81 -5.64 -5.67
N GLU A 47 6.27 -6.79 -5.36
CA GLU A 47 6.66 -8.00 -6.05
C GLU A 47 5.76 -8.32 -7.24
N LYS A 48 4.46 -8.22 -7.03
CA LYS A 48 3.49 -8.62 -8.06
C LYS A 48 2.97 -7.47 -8.90
N HIS A 49 2.98 -6.29 -8.34
CA HIS A 49 2.42 -5.12 -9.03
C HIS A 49 3.42 -3.98 -9.06
N PHE A 50 4.64 -4.32 -9.36
CA PHE A 50 5.72 -3.34 -9.43
C PHE A 50 5.38 -2.21 -10.39
N GLU A 51 4.61 -2.50 -11.43
CA GLU A 51 4.23 -1.49 -12.41
C GLU A 51 3.51 -0.32 -11.75
N ILE A 52 2.60 -0.64 -10.83
CA ILE A 52 1.84 0.39 -10.14
C ILE A 52 2.77 1.24 -9.29
N ALA A 53 3.68 0.60 -8.57
CA ALA A 53 4.62 1.32 -7.73
C ALA A 53 5.49 2.25 -8.58
N ASP A 54 5.95 1.76 -9.71
CA ASP A 54 6.81 2.52 -10.59
C ASP A 54 6.05 3.71 -11.18
N GLU A 55 4.80 3.49 -11.55
CA GLU A 55 3.98 4.54 -12.12
C GLU A 55 3.77 5.66 -11.11
N ILE A 56 3.49 5.32 -9.87
CA ILE A 56 3.31 6.31 -8.83
C ILE A 56 4.59 7.10 -8.61
N ASN A 57 5.73 6.42 -8.59
CA ASN A 57 7.01 7.08 -8.40
C ASN A 57 7.35 8.02 -9.54
N GLN A 58 6.98 7.65 -10.75
CA GLN A 58 7.29 8.46 -11.91
C GLN A 58 6.38 9.67 -12.02
N SER A 59 5.08 9.47 -11.82
CA SER A 59 4.14 10.56 -11.98
C SER A 59 4.12 11.48 -10.79
N GLY A 60 4.45 10.96 -9.62
CA GLY A 60 4.42 11.75 -8.41
C GLY A 60 3.03 12.11 -7.96
N LYS A 61 2.02 11.60 -8.63
CA LYS A 61 0.63 11.85 -8.27
C LYS A 61 -0.16 10.57 -8.29
N LEU A 62 -1.26 10.59 -7.56
CA LEU A 62 -2.18 9.49 -7.55
C LEU A 62 -3.34 9.79 -8.48
N GLU A 63 -3.42 9.06 -9.57
CA GLU A 63 -4.52 9.23 -10.51
C GLU A 63 -5.69 8.34 -10.09
N ASP A 64 -6.89 8.73 -10.50
CA ASP A 64 -8.08 7.98 -10.15
C ASP A 64 -7.99 6.53 -10.60
N GLU A 65 -7.50 6.33 -11.80
CA GLU A 65 -7.36 4.98 -12.35
C GLU A 65 -6.42 4.15 -11.50
N CYS A 66 -5.29 4.73 -11.15
CA CYS A 66 -4.29 4.05 -10.35
C CYS A 66 -4.85 3.73 -8.97
N ARG A 67 -5.57 4.69 -8.40
CA ARG A 67 -6.18 4.51 -7.09
C ARG A 67 -7.17 3.35 -7.10
N GLU A 68 -7.99 3.27 -8.13
CA GLU A 68 -8.95 2.19 -8.23
C GLU A 68 -8.28 0.83 -8.34
N ARG A 69 -7.18 0.78 -9.07
CA ARG A 69 -6.42 -0.45 -9.18
C ARG A 69 -5.88 -0.86 -7.82
N ILE A 70 -5.32 0.10 -7.09
CA ILE A 70 -4.79 -0.18 -5.77
C ILE A 70 -5.88 -0.72 -4.86
N ILE A 71 -7.05 -0.09 -4.89
CA ILE A 71 -8.16 -0.52 -4.06
C ILE A 71 -8.57 -1.94 -4.41
N ARG A 72 -8.71 -2.23 -5.68
CA ARG A 72 -9.12 -3.55 -6.12
C ARG A 72 -8.12 -4.61 -5.69
N ILE A 73 -6.85 -4.36 -5.95
CA ILE A 73 -5.80 -5.31 -5.61
C ILE A 73 -5.74 -5.53 -4.11
N ALA A 74 -5.84 -4.45 -3.36
CA ALA A 74 -5.80 -4.55 -1.91
C ALA A 74 -6.97 -5.36 -1.38
N LYS A 75 -8.15 -5.13 -1.92
CA LYS A 75 -9.32 -5.88 -1.50
C LYS A 75 -9.15 -7.37 -1.76
N GLU A 76 -8.69 -7.71 -2.95
CA GLU A 76 -8.47 -9.10 -3.29
C GLU A 76 -7.44 -9.74 -2.39
N PHE A 77 -6.38 -9.01 -2.12
CA PHE A 77 -5.32 -9.50 -1.25
C PHE A 77 -5.87 -9.78 0.15
N LEU A 78 -6.64 -8.85 0.68
CA LEU A 78 -7.18 -8.98 2.02
C LEU A 78 -8.24 -10.07 2.12
N GLN A 79 -9.01 -10.23 1.07
CA GLN A 79 -10.04 -11.27 1.06
C GLN A 79 -9.42 -12.66 0.96
N GLY A 80 -8.28 -12.75 0.34
CA GLY A 80 -7.63 -14.04 0.15
C GLY A 80 -6.81 -14.52 1.34
N ARG A 81 -6.74 -13.72 2.39
CA ARG A 81 -5.93 -14.08 3.55
C ARG A 81 -6.66 -15.02 4.49
#